data_7252765e4b04a9eef70be69c1ee48b24
#
_entry.id   7252765e4b04a9eef70be69c1ee48b24
#
_cell.length_a   1.000
_cell.length_b   1.000
_cell.length_c   1.000
_cell.angle_alpha   90.00
_cell.angle_beta   90.00
_cell.angle_gamma   90.00
#
_symmetry.space_group_name_H-M   'P 1'
#
loop_
_entity.id
_entity.type
_entity.pdbx_description
1 polymer ?
#
loop_
_entity_poly.entity_id
_entity_poly.type
_entity_poly.pdbx_seq_one_letter_code
_entity_poly.pdbx_strand_id
1 'polypeptide(L)'
;MQKKLFGLTGFLLLMNSFGAWGQEGGLELGNFDKSIRVQDDLYRHVNGTWLQKTEIPSDKSNYGSFTALADLSQMRIRQIVEIAASGTHAPGSDSQKVGDFFKSFMNEAVIAKKGHGPVQPMLQKVNKLDTHKAIFKAFGTFNANGVGSPIGVFVSQDAKKSSEYIVQMIQSGTSLPDRDYYLKEDEKSKAVQQALKKYIATILTAAKIDDAEAAAVQILDLETKLARAQVD
;
A
#
# COMPACT_ATOMS: atom_id res chain seq x y z
N MET A 1 16.31 32.80 -68.94
CA MET A 1 15.92 33.64 -67.78
C MET A 1 14.56 33.10 -67.27
N GLN A 2 14.56 32.28 -66.29
CA GLN A 2 13.32 31.83 -65.58
C GLN A 2 13.47 32.15 -64.14
N LYS A 3 12.59 33.01 -63.61
CA LYS A 3 12.51 33.41 -62.23
C LYS A 3 11.74 32.29 -61.43
N LYS A 4 12.41 31.70 -60.53
CA LYS A 4 11.73 30.78 -59.52
C LYS A 4 11.02 31.60 -58.47
N LEU A 5 9.71 31.43 -58.44
CA LEU A 5 8.85 31.93 -57.34
C LEU A 5 9.10 31.06 -56.09
N PHE A 6 9.56 31.68 -55.02
CA PHE A 6 9.61 31.04 -53.70
C PHE A 6 8.21 31.14 -53.07
N GLY A 7 7.56 29.99 -52.91
CA GLY A 7 6.32 29.88 -52.15
C GLY A 7 6.59 29.97 -50.65
N LEU A 8 6.00 30.97 -50.02
CA LEU A 8 6.01 31.20 -48.59
C LEU A 8 5.01 30.22 -47.94
N THR A 9 5.49 29.07 -47.48
CA THR A 9 4.67 28.13 -46.73
C THR A 9 4.55 28.65 -45.29
N GLY A 10 3.35 29.13 -44.96
CA GLY A 10 3.04 29.62 -43.62
C GLY A 10 3.16 28.50 -42.59
N PHE A 11 4.10 28.65 -41.68
CA PHE A 11 4.24 27.82 -40.50
C PHE A 11 3.17 28.26 -39.51
N LEU A 12 2.03 27.54 -39.48
CA LEU A 12 0.99 27.73 -38.53
C LEU A 12 1.51 27.19 -37.17
N LEU A 13 2.00 28.07 -36.31
CA LEU A 13 2.28 27.77 -34.92
C LEU A 13 0.96 27.47 -34.23
N LEU A 14 0.64 26.20 -34.05
CA LEU A 14 -0.30 25.74 -33.05
C LEU A 14 0.28 26.09 -31.69
N MET A 15 -0.03 27.28 -31.19
CA MET A 15 0.07 27.57 -29.75
C MET A 15 -0.91 26.67 -29.06
N ASN A 16 -0.43 25.49 -28.61
CA ASN A 16 -1.06 24.79 -27.53
C ASN A 16 -1.05 25.76 -26.33
N SER A 17 -2.20 26.38 -26.10
CA SER A 17 -2.49 27.04 -24.82
C SER A 17 -2.41 25.98 -23.73
N PHE A 18 -1.22 25.80 -23.18
CA PHE A 18 -1.09 25.32 -21.83
C PHE A 18 -1.89 26.30 -20.98
N GLY A 19 -3.14 25.93 -20.69
CA GLY A 19 -3.92 26.64 -19.69
C GLY A 19 -3.02 26.76 -18.47
N ALA A 20 -2.62 27.98 -18.14
CA ALA A 20 -2.00 28.27 -16.88
C ALA A 20 -2.93 27.65 -15.81
N TRP A 21 -2.51 26.58 -15.19
CA TRP A 21 -3.10 26.09 -13.97
C TRP A 21 -2.75 27.15 -12.94
N GLY A 22 -3.56 28.23 -12.95
CA GLY A 22 -3.51 29.21 -11.89
C GLY A 22 -3.65 28.41 -10.60
N GLN A 23 -2.69 28.54 -9.71
CA GLN A 23 -2.91 28.16 -8.32
C GLN A 23 -4.14 28.93 -7.88
N GLU A 24 -5.32 28.30 -7.99
CA GLU A 24 -6.49 28.79 -7.29
C GLU A 24 -6.08 28.86 -5.83
N GLY A 25 -6.26 30.02 -5.21
CA GLY A 25 -5.64 30.39 -3.93
C GLY A 25 -6.11 29.59 -2.71
N GLY A 26 -6.28 28.29 -2.83
CA GLY A 26 -6.60 27.36 -1.75
C GLY A 26 -8.01 27.48 -1.17
N LEU A 27 -8.80 28.47 -1.61
CA LEU A 27 -10.19 28.69 -1.20
C LEU A 27 -11.13 28.46 -2.38
N GLU A 28 -11.92 27.41 -2.31
CA GLU A 28 -12.99 27.14 -3.27
C GLU A 28 -14.27 27.87 -2.87
N LEU A 29 -14.45 29.08 -3.38
CA LEU A 29 -15.61 29.93 -3.04
C LEU A 29 -16.96 29.27 -3.39
N GLY A 30 -16.99 28.28 -4.29
CA GLY A 30 -18.16 27.48 -4.62
C GLY A 30 -18.65 26.58 -3.48
N ASN A 31 -17.81 26.33 -2.48
CA ASN A 31 -18.14 25.52 -1.32
C ASN A 31 -18.85 26.31 -0.21
N PHE A 32 -18.86 27.64 -0.34
CA PHE A 32 -19.44 28.54 0.66
C PHE A 32 -20.97 28.51 0.64
N ASP A 33 -21.58 28.41 1.81
CA ASP A 33 -23.00 28.63 2.02
C ASP A 33 -23.22 30.04 2.57
N LYS A 34 -23.53 30.97 1.66
CA LYS A 34 -23.72 32.39 2.01
C LYS A 34 -25.01 32.66 2.80
N SER A 35 -25.89 31.67 2.95
CA SER A 35 -27.10 31.82 3.80
C SER A 35 -26.75 31.73 5.29
N ILE A 36 -25.61 31.17 5.63
CA ILE A 36 -25.12 31.06 7.00
C ILE A 36 -24.17 32.22 7.28
N ARG A 37 -24.42 32.97 8.37
CA ARG A 37 -23.55 34.09 8.76
C ARG A 37 -22.23 33.56 9.32
N VAL A 38 -21.12 34.19 8.93
CA VAL A 38 -19.75 33.82 9.39
C VAL A 38 -19.65 33.78 10.91
N GLN A 39 -20.32 34.73 11.59
CA GLN A 39 -20.28 34.84 13.05
C GLN A 39 -21.04 33.73 13.77
N ASP A 40 -22.01 33.12 13.11
CA ASP A 40 -22.86 32.10 13.70
C ASP A 40 -22.25 30.70 13.54
N ASP A 41 -21.71 30.37 12.34
CA ASP A 41 -21.04 29.12 12.06
C ASP A 41 -20.07 29.28 10.89
N LEU A 42 -18.81 29.58 11.20
CA LEU A 42 -17.76 29.74 10.19
C LEU A 42 -17.55 28.44 9.39
N TYR A 43 -17.60 27.28 10.05
CA TYR A 43 -17.38 26.00 9.38
C TYR A 43 -18.43 25.72 8.31
N ARG A 44 -19.70 25.87 8.64
CA ARG A 44 -20.79 25.71 7.67
C ARG A 44 -20.84 26.85 6.66
N HIS A 45 -20.49 28.06 7.04
CA HIS A 45 -20.38 29.17 6.06
C HIS A 45 -19.39 28.81 4.96
N VAL A 46 -18.21 28.27 5.28
CA VAL A 46 -17.13 27.98 4.32
C VAL A 46 -17.36 26.67 3.58
N ASN A 47 -17.98 25.67 4.21
CA ASN A 47 -18.10 24.31 3.66
C ASN A 47 -19.54 23.88 3.38
N GLY A 48 -20.55 24.70 3.67
CA GLY A 48 -21.96 24.30 3.69
C GLY A 48 -22.46 23.75 2.35
N THR A 49 -22.14 24.42 1.25
CA THR A 49 -22.51 23.95 -0.09
C THR A 49 -21.81 22.62 -0.45
N TRP A 50 -20.55 22.46 -0.06
CA TRP A 50 -19.83 21.22 -0.25
C TRP A 50 -20.44 20.07 0.57
N LEU A 51 -20.76 20.30 1.83
CA LEU A 51 -21.40 19.32 2.72
C LEU A 51 -22.76 18.82 2.19
N GLN A 52 -23.52 19.70 1.53
CA GLN A 52 -24.82 19.35 0.95
C GLN A 52 -24.69 18.53 -0.32
N LYS A 53 -23.63 18.69 -1.09
CA LYS A 53 -23.44 18.09 -2.42
C LYS A 53 -22.54 16.84 -2.42
N THR A 54 -21.76 16.64 -1.35
CA THR A 54 -20.74 15.60 -1.31
C THR A 54 -21.23 14.44 -0.45
N GLU A 55 -21.34 13.28 -1.06
CA GLU A 55 -21.61 12.02 -0.36
C GLU A 55 -20.30 11.37 0.06
N ILE A 56 -20.33 10.69 1.21
CA ILE A 56 -19.19 9.87 1.64
C ILE A 56 -19.22 8.58 0.79
N PRO A 57 -18.14 8.24 0.06
CA PRO A 57 -18.07 7.00 -0.69
C PRO A 57 -18.32 5.78 0.19
N SER A 58 -18.97 4.74 -0.36
CA SER A 58 -19.39 3.56 0.41
C SER A 58 -18.26 2.75 1.04
N ASP A 59 -17.04 2.92 0.52
CA ASP A 59 -15.80 2.29 1.01
C ASP A 59 -15.06 3.13 2.05
N LYS A 60 -15.61 4.28 2.45
CA LYS A 60 -14.97 5.23 3.36
C LYS A 60 -15.85 5.55 4.58
N SER A 61 -15.23 5.76 5.72
CA SER A 61 -15.90 6.18 6.96
C SER A 61 -16.04 7.71 7.08
N ASN A 62 -15.23 8.45 6.33
CA ASN A 62 -15.27 9.92 6.24
C ASN A 62 -14.75 10.37 4.88
N TYR A 63 -15.06 11.61 4.52
CA TYR A 63 -14.56 12.22 3.30
C TYR A 63 -14.32 13.72 3.51
N GLY A 64 -13.21 14.22 2.95
CA GLY A 64 -12.81 15.62 3.09
C GLY A 64 -11.67 15.96 2.15
N SER A 65 -11.15 17.18 2.23
CA SER A 65 -10.12 17.69 1.32
C SER A 65 -8.87 16.80 1.25
N PHE A 66 -8.40 16.28 2.39
CA PHE A 66 -7.23 15.37 2.42
C PHE A 66 -7.52 14.05 1.71
N THR A 67 -8.71 13.49 1.90
CA THR A 67 -9.11 12.25 1.22
C THR A 67 -9.24 12.48 -0.28
N ALA A 68 -9.87 13.58 -0.70
CA ALA A 68 -9.99 13.95 -2.10
C ALA A 68 -8.60 14.15 -2.77
N LEU A 69 -7.67 14.80 -2.09
CA LEU A 69 -6.28 14.97 -2.57
C LEU A 69 -5.54 13.63 -2.66
N ALA A 70 -5.75 12.73 -1.70
CA ALA A 70 -5.17 11.38 -1.74
C ALA A 70 -5.72 10.58 -2.93
N ASP A 71 -7.04 10.60 -3.15
CA ASP A 71 -7.69 9.94 -4.29
C ASP A 71 -7.17 10.51 -5.63
N LEU A 72 -7.06 11.82 -5.75
CA LEU A 72 -6.50 12.48 -6.92
C LEU A 72 -5.04 12.10 -7.16
N SER A 73 -4.24 12.03 -6.10
CA SER A 73 -2.84 11.59 -6.17
C SER A 73 -2.73 10.15 -6.66
N GLN A 74 -3.54 9.24 -6.12
CA GLN A 74 -3.57 7.84 -6.56
C GLN A 74 -3.99 7.72 -8.03
N MET A 75 -5.00 8.46 -8.46
CA MET A 75 -5.43 8.49 -9.85
C MET A 75 -4.31 8.97 -10.79
N ARG A 76 -3.59 10.03 -10.42
CA ARG A 76 -2.46 10.55 -11.20
C ARG A 76 -1.29 9.57 -11.26
N ILE A 77 -0.94 8.92 -10.14
CA ILE A 77 0.09 7.88 -10.10
C ILE A 77 -0.29 6.73 -11.01
N ARG A 78 -1.55 6.26 -10.96
CA ARG A 78 -2.05 5.22 -11.84
C ARG A 78 -1.90 5.61 -13.32
N GLN A 79 -2.30 6.82 -13.69
CA GLN A 79 -2.14 7.32 -15.06
C GLN A 79 -0.68 7.33 -15.52
N ILE A 80 0.25 7.78 -14.66
CA ILE A 80 1.70 7.78 -14.95
C ILE A 80 2.18 6.34 -15.19
N VAL A 81 1.78 5.40 -14.35
CA VAL A 81 2.17 3.99 -14.46
C VAL A 81 1.59 3.34 -15.72
N GLU A 82 0.32 3.60 -16.05
CA GLU A 82 -0.32 3.08 -17.27
C GLU A 82 0.30 3.66 -18.55
N ILE A 83 0.65 4.94 -18.56
CA ILE A 83 1.37 5.57 -19.68
C ILE A 83 2.77 4.94 -19.82
N ALA A 84 3.50 4.75 -18.72
CA ALA A 84 4.79 4.08 -18.72
C ALA A 84 4.67 2.62 -19.22
N ALA A 85 3.61 1.92 -18.86
CA ALA A 85 3.38 0.55 -19.32
C ALA A 85 3.02 0.44 -20.81
N SER A 86 2.28 1.40 -21.34
CA SER A 86 1.84 1.37 -22.74
C SER A 86 2.86 1.95 -23.74
N GLY A 87 3.82 2.73 -23.25
CA GLY A 87 4.80 3.43 -24.09
C GLY A 87 6.02 2.59 -24.48
N THR A 88 6.77 3.09 -25.47
CA THR A 88 8.12 2.62 -25.78
C THR A 88 9.11 3.61 -25.19
N HIS A 89 10.05 3.12 -24.40
CA HIS A 89 10.98 3.94 -23.63
C HIS A 89 12.43 3.54 -23.88
N ALA A 90 13.36 4.47 -23.68
CA ALA A 90 14.78 4.19 -23.79
C ALA A 90 15.20 3.11 -22.76
N PRO A 91 16.07 2.16 -23.16
CA PRO A 91 16.57 1.13 -22.25
C PRO A 91 17.21 1.72 -20.98
N GLY A 92 16.80 1.22 -19.81
CA GLY A 92 17.29 1.67 -18.50
C GLY A 92 16.66 2.96 -17.98
N SER A 93 15.75 3.61 -18.71
CA SER A 93 15.02 4.79 -18.22
C SER A 93 14.04 4.42 -17.10
N ASP A 94 13.70 5.40 -16.27
CA ASP A 94 12.75 5.20 -15.17
C ASP A 94 11.35 4.83 -15.69
N SER A 95 10.92 5.42 -16.80
CA SER A 95 9.66 5.06 -17.45
C SER A 95 9.65 3.60 -17.92
N GLN A 96 10.75 3.09 -18.48
CA GLN A 96 10.85 1.67 -18.83
C GLN A 96 10.74 0.79 -17.58
N LYS A 97 11.51 1.08 -16.53
CA LYS A 97 11.52 0.29 -15.31
C LYS A 97 10.14 0.23 -14.66
N VAL A 98 9.45 1.37 -14.54
CA VAL A 98 8.09 1.45 -14.00
C VAL A 98 7.11 0.67 -14.88
N GLY A 99 7.14 0.86 -16.18
CA GLY A 99 6.27 0.16 -17.13
C GLY A 99 6.47 -1.36 -17.11
N ASP A 100 7.72 -1.81 -17.12
CA ASP A 100 8.06 -3.24 -17.12
C ASP A 100 7.71 -3.90 -15.78
N PHE A 101 7.93 -3.20 -14.66
CA PHE A 101 7.52 -3.68 -13.34
C PHE A 101 6.00 -3.85 -13.28
N PHE A 102 5.23 -2.85 -13.70
CA PHE A 102 3.77 -2.93 -13.75
C PHE A 102 3.28 -4.07 -14.64
N LYS A 103 3.81 -4.19 -15.87
CA LYS A 103 3.46 -5.30 -16.79
C LYS A 103 3.74 -6.66 -16.15
N SER A 104 4.88 -6.80 -15.45
CA SER A 104 5.24 -8.06 -14.82
C SER A 104 4.30 -8.41 -13.66
N PHE A 105 3.86 -7.41 -12.89
CA PHE A 105 2.92 -7.57 -11.79
C PHE A 105 1.50 -7.91 -12.29
N MET A 106 1.07 -7.33 -13.40
CA MET A 106 -0.25 -7.55 -13.99
C MET A 106 -0.33 -8.79 -14.89
N ASN A 107 0.78 -9.53 -15.07
CA ASN A 107 0.80 -10.73 -15.92
C ASN A 107 0.31 -11.97 -15.16
N GLU A 108 -1.01 -12.04 -14.96
CA GLU A 108 -1.66 -13.13 -14.23
C GLU A 108 -1.33 -14.52 -14.79
N ALA A 109 -1.26 -14.64 -16.13
CA ALA A 109 -0.94 -15.91 -16.78
C ALA A 109 0.45 -16.44 -16.39
N VAL A 110 1.46 -15.54 -16.36
CA VAL A 110 2.82 -15.90 -15.95
C VAL A 110 2.87 -16.16 -14.46
N ILE A 111 2.16 -15.37 -13.64
CA ILE A 111 2.08 -15.56 -12.19
C ILE A 111 1.46 -16.92 -11.87
N ALA A 112 0.32 -17.25 -12.48
CA ALA A 112 -0.35 -18.54 -12.31
C ALA A 112 0.55 -19.72 -12.73
N LYS A 113 1.27 -19.59 -13.87
CA LYS A 113 2.22 -20.62 -14.32
C LYS A 113 3.38 -20.83 -13.34
N LYS A 114 3.91 -19.76 -12.74
CA LYS A 114 5.00 -19.85 -11.76
C LYS A 114 4.52 -20.44 -10.42
N GLY A 115 3.27 -20.19 -10.06
CA GLY A 115 2.68 -20.62 -8.79
C GLY A 115 3.58 -20.25 -7.61
N HIS A 116 3.79 -21.18 -6.68
CA HIS A 116 4.66 -20.99 -5.51
C HIS A 116 6.16 -21.26 -5.77
N GLY A 117 6.56 -21.56 -7.02
CA GLY A 117 7.96 -21.85 -7.38
C GLY A 117 8.97 -20.81 -6.87
N PRO A 118 8.73 -19.49 -6.99
CA PRO A 118 9.67 -18.46 -6.52
C PRO A 118 9.95 -18.46 -5.01
N VAL A 119 9.03 -18.96 -4.17
CA VAL A 119 9.22 -19.03 -2.71
C VAL A 119 9.86 -20.33 -2.24
N GLN A 120 9.95 -21.36 -3.09
CA GLN A 120 10.50 -22.67 -2.76
C GLN A 120 11.92 -22.62 -2.16
N PRO A 121 12.88 -21.81 -2.67
CA PRO A 121 14.20 -21.73 -2.06
C PRO A 121 14.18 -21.21 -0.62
N MET A 122 13.23 -20.36 -0.28
CA MET A 122 13.04 -19.86 1.09
C MET A 122 12.44 -20.94 1.97
N LEU A 123 11.39 -21.63 1.52
CA LEU A 123 10.77 -22.74 2.26
C LEU A 123 11.78 -23.86 2.54
N GLN A 124 12.64 -24.21 1.58
CA GLN A 124 13.71 -25.18 1.80
C GLN A 124 14.72 -24.75 2.87
N LYS A 125 15.00 -23.44 2.99
CA LYS A 125 15.83 -22.92 4.09
C LYS A 125 15.13 -23.05 5.43
N VAL A 126 13.84 -22.74 5.49
CA VAL A 126 13.02 -22.87 6.71
C VAL A 126 13.00 -24.32 7.19
N ASN A 127 12.80 -25.27 6.28
CA ASN A 127 12.75 -26.71 6.61
C ASN A 127 14.08 -27.29 7.17
N LYS A 128 15.18 -26.53 7.07
CA LYS A 128 16.48 -26.92 7.62
C LYS A 128 16.78 -26.27 8.99
N LEU A 129 15.84 -25.48 9.54
CA LEU A 129 16.00 -24.85 10.84
C LEU A 129 15.63 -25.85 11.94
N ASP A 130 16.61 -26.48 12.55
CA ASP A 130 16.47 -27.56 13.54
C ASP A 130 16.80 -27.13 14.97
N THR A 131 17.30 -25.94 15.17
CA THR A 131 17.67 -25.40 16.50
C THR A 131 17.09 -24.00 16.73
N HIS A 132 16.81 -23.65 17.96
CA HIS A 132 16.41 -22.30 18.34
C HIS A 132 17.42 -21.23 17.87
N LYS A 133 18.73 -21.52 17.97
CA LYS A 133 19.78 -20.61 17.50
C LYS A 133 19.67 -20.37 15.98
N ALA A 134 19.41 -21.43 15.20
CA ALA A 134 19.22 -21.31 13.75
C ALA A 134 17.96 -20.49 13.42
N ILE A 135 16.86 -20.70 14.14
CA ILE A 135 15.61 -19.97 13.99
C ILE A 135 15.84 -18.47 14.30
N PHE A 136 16.46 -18.11 15.42
CA PHE A 136 16.75 -16.72 15.77
C PHE A 136 17.67 -16.04 14.74
N LYS A 137 18.66 -16.76 14.22
CA LYS A 137 19.51 -16.24 13.13
C LYS A 137 18.72 -16.01 11.84
N ALA A 138 17.75 -16.89 11.55
CA ALA A 138 16.89 -16.74 10.38
C ALA A 138 15.96 -15.51 10.48
N PHE A 139 15.51 -15.11 11.67
CA PHE A 139 14.71 -13.90 11.87
C PHE A 139 15.40 -12.65 11.30
N GLY A 140 16.71 -12.48 11.52
CA GLY A 140 17.46 -11.37 10.93
C GLY A 140 17.45 -11.39 9.40
N THR A 141 17.58 -12.59 8.80
CA THR A 141 17.51 -12.74 7.34
C THR A 141 16.08 -12.49 6.82
N PHE A 142 15.06 -12.93 7.54
CA PHE A 142 13.67 -12.72 7.18
C PHE A 142 13.30 -11.24 7.23
N ASN A 143 13.63 -10.55 8.32
CA ASN A 143 13.41 -9.11 8.45
C ASN A 143 14.09 -8.31 7.32
N ALA A 144 15.32 -8.64 6.94
CA ALA A 144 16.03 -8.01 5.83
C ALA A 144 15.36 -8.24 4.46
N ASN A 145 14.54 -9.29 4.33
CA ASN A 145 13.78 -9.61 3.12
C ASN A 145 12.29 -9.23 3.22
N GLY A 146 11.90 -8.43 4.22
CA GLY A 146 10.52 -7.99 4.42
C GLY A 146 9.57 -9.08 4.92
N VAL A 147 10.11 -10.20 5.44
CA VAL A 147 9.32 -11.26 6.07
C VAL A 147 9.26 -11.05 7.56
N GLY A 148 8.06 -10.98 8.12
CA GLY A 148 7.83 -10.76 9.56
C GLY A 148 8.44 -11.86 10.43
N SER A 149 8.83 -11.48 11.64
CA SER A 149 9.28 -12.40 12.69
C SER A 149 8.73 -11.94 14.04
N PRO A 150 8.82 -12.72 15.12
CA PRO A 150 8.32 -12.28 16.45
C PRO A 150 8.95 -10.99 16.98
N ILE A 151 10.08 -10.58 16.41
CA ILE A 151 10.77 -9.34 16.75
C ILE A 151 10.98 -8.55 15.47
N GLY A 152 10.28 -7.43 15.32
CA GLY A 152 10.54 -6.46 14.26
C GLY A 152 11.76 -5.60 14.60
N VAL A 153 12.62 -5.35 13.61
CA VAL A 153 13.83 -4.52 13.77
C VAL A 153 13.87 -3.49 12.66
N PHE A 154 14.03 -2.24 13.03
CA PHE A 154 14.22 -1.15 12.07
C PHE A 154 15.14 -0.06 12.64
N VAL A 155 15.64 0.80 11.76
CA VAL A 155 16.47 1.95 12.16
C VAL A 155 15.62 3.20 12.02
N SER A 156 15.57 3.99 13.08
CA SER A 156 14.90 5.29 13.07
C SER A 156 15.71 6.33 13.83
N GLN A 157 15.31 7.56 13.71
CA GLN A 157 15.88 8.67 14.48
C GLN A 157 15.64 8.46 15.98
N ASP A 158 16.66 8.69 16.81
CA ASP A 158 16.53 8.63 18.26
C ASP A 158 15.58 9.76 18.74
N ALA A 159 14.54 9.36 19.47
CA ALA A 159 13.56 10.31 20.01
C ALA A 159 14.15 11.30 21.03
N LYS A 160 15.26 10.94 21.68
CA LYS A 160 15.96 11.80 22.66
C LYS A 160 17.11 12.58 22.05
N LYS A 161 17.68 12.11 20.94
CA LYS A 161 18.79 12.74 20.25
C LYS A 161 18.59 12.69 18.74
N SER A 162 17.77 13.59 18.23
CA SER A 162 17.31 13.60 16.83
C SER A 162 18.41 13.69 15.76
N SER A 163 19.65 13.98 16.16
CA SER A 163 20.81 13.96 15.27
C SER A 163 21.45 12.59 15.06
N GLU A 164 20.95 11.56 15.75
CA GLU A 164 21.48 10.19 15.69
C GLU A 164 20.39 9.19 15.27
N TYR A 165 20.83 8.11 14.65
CA TYR A 165 19.98 6.96 14.36
C TYR A 165 20.20 5.87 15.39
N ILE A 166 19.10 5.17 15.74
CA ILE A 166 19.11 4.08 16.72
C ILE A 166 18.34 2.87 16.13
N VAL A 167 18.79 1.69 16.49
CA VAL A 167 18.05 0.45 16.20
C VAL A 167 16.85 0.36 17.15
N GLN A 168 15.68 0.27 16.57
CA GLN A 168 14.42 0.02 17.29
C GLN A 168 14.04 -1.46 17.19
N MET A 169 13.56 -2.00 18.27
CA MET A 169 13.00 -3.35 18.32
C MET A 169 11.54 -3.27 18.79
N ILE A 170 10.66 -3.95 18.07
CA ILE A 170 9.23 -3.97 18.38
C ILE A 170 8.72 -5.40 18.47
N GLN A 171 7.70 -5.60 19.26
CA GLN A 171 6.93 -6.84 19.29
C GLN A 171 6.19 -7.01 17.96
N SER A 172 6.22 -8.21 17.40
CA SER A 172 5.66 -8.54 16.10
C SER A 172 5.33 -10.04 16.02
N GLY A 173 5.07 -10.57 14.84
CA GLY A 173 4.96 -12.00 14.56
C GLY A 173 3.56 -12.57 14.71
N THR A 174 2.55 -11.72 14.89
CA THR A 174 1.14 -12.12 14.81
C THR A 174 0.56 -11.70 13.45
N SER A 175 -0.33 -12.52 12.89
CA SER A 175 -1.00 -12.24 11.61
C SER A 175 -2.12 -11.22 11.75
N LEU A 176 -2.77 -11.15 12.91
CA LEU A 176 -3.78 -10.14 13.22
C LEU A 176 -3.11 -8.88 13.80
N PRO A 177 -3.70 -7.71 13.60
CA PRO A 177 -3.04 -6.43 13.89
C PRO A 177 -2.86 -6.14 15.38
N ASP A 178 -3.59 -6.83 16.27
CA ASP A 178 -3.56 -6.60 17.71
C ASP A 178 -3.65 -7.92 18.47
N ARG A 179 -2.95 -8.02 19.61
CA ARG A 179 -2.96 -9.18 20.50
C ARG A 179 -4.37 -9.51 21.03
N ASP A 180 -5.21 -8.53 21.19
CA ASP A 180 -6.57 -8.69 21.72
C ASP A 180 -7.43 -9.62 20.86
N TYR A 181 -7.22 -9.65 19.55
CA TYR A 181 -7.93 -10.58 18.66
C TYR A 181 -7.66 -12.06 19.00
N TYR A 182 -6.53 -12.38 19.64
CA TYR A 182 -6.18 -13.75 20.06
C TYR A 182 -6.65 -14.07 21.47
N LEU A 183 -6.83 -13.05 22.32
CA LEU A 183 -7.02 -13.22 23.77
C LEU A 183 -8.48 -13.02 24.21
N LYS A 184 -9.27 -12.26 23.45
CA LYS A 184 -10.67 -12.02 23.75
C LYS A 184 -11.55 -13.20 23.33
N GLU A 185 -12.54 -13.50 24.19
CA GLU A 185 -13.47 -14.64 24.05
C GLU A 185 -14.84 -14.24 23.48
N ASP A 186 -14.99 -12.98 23.05
CA ASP A 186 -16.24 -12.52 22.45
C ASP A 186 -16.46 -13.11 21.05
N GLU A 187 -17.73 -13.14 20.60
CA GLU A 187 -18.13 -13.76 19.33
C GLU A 187 -17.40 -13.17 18.10
N LYS A 188 -17.12 -11.86 18.11
CA LYS A 188 -16.41 -11.20 17.03
C LYS A 188 -14.96 -11.65 16.94
N SER A 189 -14.26 -11.71 18.07
CA SER A 189 -12.87 -12.18 18.14
C SER A 189 -12.77 -13.65 17.74
N LYS A 190 -13.69 -14.50 18.20
CA LYS A 190 -13.76 -15.91 17.78
C LYS A 190 -13.99 -16.07 16.27
N ALA A 191 -14.88 -15.27 15.70
CA ALA A 191 -15.12 -15.29 14.23
C ALA A 191 -13.86 -14.89 13.44
N VAL A 192 -13.11 -13.89 13.91
CA VAL A 192 -11.84 -13.47 13.30
C VAL A 192 -10.78 -14.57 13.41
N GLN A 193 -10.64 -15.21 14.57
CA GLN A 193 -9.72 -16.35 14.75
C GLN A 193 -10.05 -17.52 13.81
N GLN A 194 -11.34 -17.86 13.63
CA GLN A 194 -11.75 -18.89 12.69
C GLN A 194 -11.45 -18.51 11.23
N ALA A 195 -11.68 -17.25 10.87
CA ALA A 195 -11.34 -16.74 9.55
C ALA A 195 -9.83 -16.81 9.29
N LEU A 196 -8.99 -16.43 10.27
CA LEU A 196 -7.54 -16.55 10.20
C LEU A 196 -7.11 -18.00 10.00
N LYS A 197 -7.65 -18.93 10.81
CA LYS A 197 -7.33 -20.35 10.67
C LYS A 197 -7.63 -20.86 9.26
N LYS A 198 -8.81 -20.54 8.71
CA LYS A 198 -9.21 -20.90 7.36
C LYS A 198 -8.26 -20.30 6.31
N TYR A 199 -7.88 -19.04 6.49
CA TYR A 199 -6.94 -18.35 5.60
C TYR A 199 -5.57 -19.04 5.60
N ILE A 200 -5.02 -19.36 6.79
CA ILE A 200 -3.75 -20.07 6.93
C ILE A 200 -3.82 -21.44 6.23
N ALA A 201 -4.86 -22.24 6.48
CA ALA A 201 -5.03 -23.53 5.82
C ALA A 201 -5.08 -23.40 4.29
N THR A 202 -5.76 -22.39 3.77
CA THR A 202 -5.82 -22.11 2.32
C THR A 202 -4.43 -21.83 1.74
N ILE A 203 -3.63 -20.98 2.41
CA ILE A 203 -2.26 -20.65 1.98
C ILE A 203 -1.36 -21.88 2.02
N LEU A 204 -1.41 -22.66 3.11
CA LEU A 204 -0.60 -23.86 3.27
C LEU A 204 -0.95 -24.93 2.22
N THR A 205 -2.24 -25.12 1.90
CA THR A 205 -2.71 -25.99 0.83
C THR A 205 -2.18 -25.52 -0.53
N ALA A 206 -2.24 -24.23 -0.82
CA ALA A 206 -1.69 -23.67 -2.06
C ALA A 206 -0.16 -23.85 -2.13
N ALA A 207 0.55 -23.81 -1.01
CA ALA A 207 1.98 -24.07 -0.89
C ALA A 207 2.34 -25.58 -0.92
N LYS A 208 1.33 -26.46 -1.00
CA LYS A 208 1.49 -27.92 -0.97
C LYS A 208 2.15 -28.43 0.30
N ILE A 209 1.79 -27.86 1.43
CA ILE A 209 2.17 -28.33 2.75
C ILE A 209 1.16 -29.40 3.17
N ASP A 210 1.67 -30.54 3.59
CA ASP A 210 0.86 -31.64 4.11
C ASP A 210 0.16 -31.24 5.40
N ASP A 211 -1.01 -31.82 5.67
CA ASP A 211 -1.81 -31.56 6.86
C ASP A 211 -2.08 -30.07 7.15
N ALA A 212 -2.37 -29.30 6.08
CA ALA A 212 -2.55 -27.84 6.15
C ALA A 212 -3.54 -27.39 7.23
N GLU A 213 -4.62 -28.13 7.46
CA GLU A 213 -5.60 -27.84 8.51
C GLU A 213 -5.01 -28.01 9.91
N ALA A 214 -4.29 -29.09 10.17
CA ALA A 214 -3.61 -29.32 11.46
C ALA A 214 -2.50 -28.27 11.68
N ALA A 215 -1.74 -27.95 10.65
CA ALA A 215 -0.73 -26.91 10.71
C ALA A 215 -1.33 -25.51 10.99
N ALA A 216 -2.50 -25.20 10.42
CA ALA A 216 -3.20 -23.94 10.71
C ALA A 216 -3.63 -23.81 12.19
N VAL A 217 -4.06 -24.91 12.81
CA VAL A 217 -4.35 -24.95 14.25
C VAL A 217 -3.09 -24.68 15.07
N GLN A 218 -1.97 -25.32 14.72
CA GLN A 218 -0.69 -25.12 15.43
C GLN A 218 -0.16 -23.70 15.29
N ILE A 219 -0.30 -23.08 14.11
CA ILE A 219 0.11 -21.72 13.88
C ILE A 219 -0.75 -20.77 14.72
N LEU A 220 -2.07 -20.93 14.72
CA LEU A 220 -2.96 -20.10 15.55
C LEU A 220 -2.64 -20.23 17.05
N ASP A 221 -2.34 -21.45 17.53
CA ASP A 221 -1.92 -21.67 18.92
C ASP A 221 -0.57 -20.99 19.23
N LEU A 222 0.39 -21.06 18.30
CA LEU A 222 1.67 -20.36 18.43
C LEU A 222 1.49 -18.85 18.48
N GLU A 223 0.69 -18.28 17.58
CA GLU A 223 0.42 -16.83 17.57
C GLU A 223 -0.34 -16.39 18.83
N THR A 224 -1.25 -17.23 19.36
CA THR A 224 -1.91 -16.98 20.64
C THR A 224 -0.90 -16.95 21.81
N LYS A 225 0.09 -17.83 21.81
CA LYS A 225 1.17 -17.81 22.80
C LYS A 225 2.06 -16.58 22.66
N LEU A 226 2.36 -16.17 21.44
CA LEU A 226 3.06 -14.90 21.19
C LEU A 226 2.26 -13.70 21.69
N ALA A 227 0.97 -13.64 21.37
CA ALA A 227 0.07 -12.58 21.84
C ALA A 227 0.00 -12.48 23.38
N ARG A 228 0.03 -13.60 24.08
CA ARG A 228 0.10 -13.63 25.55
C ARG A 228 1.43 -13.12 26.11
N ALA A 229 2.53 -13.33 25.38
CA ALA A 229 3.85 -12.89 25.79
C ALA A 229 4.13 -11.42 25.47
N GLN A 230 3.35 -10.80 24.58
CA GLN A 230 3.46 -9.39 24.27
C GLN A 230 2.93 -8.53 25.42
N VAL A 231 3.61 -7.42 25.71
CA VAL A 231 3.14 -6.38 26.64
C VAL A 231 2.19 -5.42 25.95
N ASP A 232 1.33 -4.76 26.73
CA ASP A 232 0.38 -3.75 26.27
C ASP A 232 1.12 -2.48 25.82
#